data_0e4fba29e0bdfc37670182afab4780ec
#
_entry.id   0e4fba29e0bdfc37670182afab4780ec
#
_cell.length_a   1.000
_cell.length_b   1.000
_cell.length_c   1.000
_cell.angle_alpha   90.00
_cell.angle_beta   90.00
_cell.angle_gamma   90.00
#
_symmetry.space_group_name_H-M   'P 1'
#
loop_
_entity.id
_entity.type
_entity.pdbx_description
1 polymer ?
#
loop_
_entity_poly.entity_id
_entity_poly.type
_entity_poly.pdbx_seq_one_letter_code
_entity_poly.pdbx_strand_id
1 'polypeptide(L)'
;MSPESKCVKMVSLACLVIGIIGLAISVYVYATTSYELVFKCLFLAMSLEIVGYGFNGARAANVPSSIPEFAKQAGWSPLLCAVVLGYCLLSHKAEDPLIVVTSVVCTVCSVVLAIVAAKAAKTIKSA
;
A
#
# COMPACT_ATOMS: atom_id res chain seq x y z
N MET A 1 -12.29 20.22 7.74
CA MET A 1 -11.25 19.42 7.05
C MET A 1 -11.14 19.90 5.60
N SER A 2 -9.93 20.16 5.14
CA SER A 2 -9.70 20.62 3.76
C SER A 2 -10.05 19.53 2.75
N PRO A 3 -10.34 19.88 1.47
CA PRO A 3 -10.60 18.86 0.44
C PRO A 3 -9.45 17.89 0.26
N GLU A 4 -8.21 18.35 0.39
CA GLU A 4 -7.02 17.51 0.27
C GLU A 4 -6.94 16.49 1.40
N SER A 5 -7.24 16.91 2.64
CA SER A 5 -7.26 16.01 3.80
C SER A 5 -8.35 14.96 3.67
N LYS A 6 -9.53 15.34 3.17
CA LYS A 6 -10.61 14.39 2.88
C LYS A 6 -10.18 13.36 1.84
N CYS A 7 -9.48 13.80 0.80
CA CYS A 7 -8.96 12.91 -0.24
C CYS A 7 -7.96 11.91 0.33
N VAL A 8 -7.03 12.36 1.16
CA VAL A 8 -6.08 11.48 1.87
C VAL A 8 -6.82 10.46 2.71
N LYS A 9 -7.82 10.89 3.45
CA LYS A 9 -8.62 10.00 4.31
C LYS A 9 -9.33 8.92 3.49
N MET A 10 -9.99 9.31 2.42
CA MET A 10 -10.73 8.37 1.56
C MET A 10 -9.80 7.36 0.90
N VAL A 11 -8.69 7.81 0.34
CA VAL A 11 -7.71 6.94 -0.29
C VAL A 11 -7.08 6.01 0.75
N SER A 12 -6.77 6.52 1.95
CA SER A 12 -6.20 5.73 3.04
C SER A 12 -7.15 4.64 3.50
N LEU A 13 -8.44 4.94 3.62
CA LEU A 13 -9.44 3.94 4.00
C LEU A 13 -9.60 2.88 2.92
N ALA A 14 -9.57 3.27 1.63
CA ALA A 14 -9.60 2.32 0.52
C ALA A 14 -8.36 1.42 0.55
N CYS A 15 -7.18 1.98 0.79
CA CYS A 15 -5.94 1.20 0.94
C CYS A 15 -6.01 0.24 2.13
N LEU A 16 -6.61 0.67 3.23
CA LEU A 16 -6.78 -0.18 4.42
C LEU A 16 -7.64 -1.40 4.09
N VAL A 17 -8.76 -1.21 3.41
CA VAL A 17 -9.66 -2.31 3.01
C VAL A 17 -8.95 -3.26 2.05
N ILE A 18 -8.29 -2.72 1.04
CA ILE A 18 -7.54 -3.51 0.04
C ILE A 18 -6.39 -4.26 0.73
N GLY A 19 -5.71 -3.62 1.67
CA GLY A 19 -4.64 -4.26 2.44
C GLY A 19 -5.13 -5.42 3.29
N ILE A 20 -6.29 -5.30 3.91
CA ILE A 20 -6.91 -6.38 4.69
C ILE A 20 -7.25 -7.57 3.78
N ILE A 21 -7.83 -7.31 2.62
CA ILE A 21 -8.12 -8.34 1.62
C ILE A 21 -6.81 -8.99 1.15
N GLY A 22 -5.80 -8.18 0.85
CA GLY A 22 -4.49 -8.68 0.44
C GLY A 22 -3.81 -9.52 1.52
N LEU A 23 -3.98 -9.14 2.79
CA LEU A 23 -3.46 -9.91 3.92
C LEU A 23 -4.13 -11.28 4.01
N ALA A 24 -5.44 -11.35 3.83
CA ALA A 24 -6.17 -12.61 3.79
C ALA A 24 -5.68 -13.49 2.65
N ILE A 25 -5.48 -12.93 1.47
CA ILE A 25 -4.91 -13.64 0.31
C ILE A 25 -3.49 -14.11 0.59
N SER A 26 -2.68 -13.29 1.26
CA SER A 26 -1.30 -13.65 1.62
C SER A 26 -1.26 -14.86 2.56
N VAL A 27 -2.14 -14.90 3.55
CA VAL A 27 -2.25 -16.04 4.46
C VAL A 27 -2.70 -17.29 3.71
N TYR A 28 -3.65 -17.15 2.81
CA TYR A 28 -4.10 -18.26 1.96
C TYR A 28 -2.97 -18.81 1.11
N VAL A 29 -2.21 -17.92 0.45
CA VAL A 29 -1.05 -18.31 -0.37
C VAL A 29 0.01 -19.00 0.48
N TYR A 30 0.29 -18.47 1.67
CA TYR A 30 1.24 -19.07 2.59
C TYR A 30 0.85 -20.51 2.96
N ALA A 31 -0.43 -20.73 3.23
CA ALA A 31 -0.93 -22.02 3.70
C ALA A 31 -1.08 -23.06 2.59
N THR A 32 -1.38 -22.64 1.35
CA THR A 32 -1.79 -23.55 0.28
C THR A 32 -0.78 -23.71 -0.84
N THR A 33 0.24 -22.83 -0.93
CA THR A 33 1.22 -22.90 -2.02
C THR A 33 2.57 -23.39 -1.52
N SER A 34 3.36 -23.94 -2.46
CA SER A 34 4.73 -24.40 -2.20
C SER A 34 5.79 -23.40 -2.67
N TYR A 35 5.41 -22.13 -2.86
CA TYR A 35 6.36 -21.09 -3.24
C TYR A 35 7.46 -20.91 -2.19
N GLU A 36 8.56 -20.30 -2.61
CA GLU A 36 9.70 -20.04 -1.73
C GLU A 36 9.27 -19.21 -0.52
N LEU A 37 9.86 -19.52 0.63
CA LEU A 37 9.57 -18.79 1.87
C LEU A 37 9.84 -17.28 1.73
N VAL A 38 10.91 -16.93 1.02
CA VAL A 38 11.26 -15.52 0.76
C VAL A 38 10.12 -14.79 0.06
N PHE A 39 9.56 -15.41 -0.98
CA PHE A 39 8.43 -14.82 -1.71
C PHE A 39 7.19 -14.66 -0.82
N LYS A 40 6.86 -15.69 -0.05
CA LYS A 40 5.72 -15.65 0.88
C LYS A 40 5.87 -14.53 1.90
N CYS A 41 7.07 -14.37 2.47
CA CYS A 41 7.38 -13.31 3.43
C CYS A 41 7.28 -11.92 2.79
N LEU A 42 7.79 -11.76 1.57
CA LEU A 42 7.69 -10.49 0.85
C LEU A 42 6.24 -10.11 0.54
N PHE A 43 5.45 -11.08 0.11
CA PHE A 43 4.04 -10.85 -0.20
C PHE A 43 3.25 -10.47 1.06
N LEU A 44 3.51 -11.15 2.17
CA LEU A 44 2.89 -10.85 3.45
C LEU A 44 3.32 -9.45 3.94
N ALA A 45 4.60 -9.12 3.83
CA ALA A 45 5.12 -7.81 4.23
C ALA A 45 4.49 -6.68 3.41
N MET A 46 4.30 -6.89 2.11
CA MET A 46 3.60 -5.92 1.25
C MET A 46 2.18 -5.65 1.75
N SER A 47 1.43 -6.70 2.06
CA SER A 47 0.06 -6.56 2.53
C SER A 47 -0.01 -5.85 3.87
N LEU A 48 0.88 -6.20 4.81
CA LEU A 48 0.98 -5.52 6.11
C LEU A 48 1.35 -4.05 5.96
N GLU A 49 2.24 -3.73 5.03
CA GLU A 49 2.63 -2.35 4.76
C GLU A 49 1.45 -1.52 4.25
N ILE A 50 0.66 -2.07 3.34
CA ILE A 50 -0.52 -1.38 2.80
C ILE A 50 -1.54 -1.13 3.91
N VAL A 51 -1.78 -2.10 4.78
CA VAL A 51 -2.67 -1.92 5.96
C VAL A 51 -2.13 -0.83 6.88
N GLY A 52 -0.83 -0.86 7.18
CA GLY A 52 -0.19 0.12 8.06
C GLY A 52 -0.28 1.54 7.49
N TYR A 53 0.03 1.73 6.22
CA TYR A 53 -0.06 3.05 5.58
C TYR A 53 -1.50 3.52 5.44
N GLY A 54 -2.44 2.62 5.18
CA GLY A 54 -3.86 2.97 5.15
C GLY A 54 -4.35 3.48 6.50
N PHE A 55 -3.99 2.80 7.56
CA PHE A 55 -4.33 3.21 8.93
C PHE A 55 -3.67 4.54 9.30
N ASN A 56 -2.36 4.66 9.07
CA ASN A 56 -1.61 5.89 9.38
C ASN A 56 -2.10 7.08 8.55
N GLY A 57 -2.45 6.86 7.29
CA GLY A 57 -3.00 7.91 6.44
C GLY A 57 -4.34 8.43 6.93
N ALA A 58 -5.22 7.54 7.40
CA ALA A 58 -6.50 7.94 7.97
C ALA A 58 -6.29 8.77 9.25
N ARG A 59 -5.35 8.37 10.10
CA ARG A 59 -4.98 9.14 11.30
C ARG A 59 -4.39 10.50 10.94
N ALA A 60 -3.48 10.54 9.97
CA ALA A 60 -2.85 11.77 9.53
C ALA A 60 -3.86 12.75 8.96
N ALA A 61 -4.89 12.27 8.27
CA ALA A 61 -5.94 13.12 7.74
C ALA A 61 -6.77 13.79 8.85
N ASN A 62 -6.91 13.13 9.99
CA ASN A 62 -7.59 13.70 11.16
C ASN A 62 -6.75 14.76 11.89
N VAL A 63 -5.43 14.72 11.71
CA VAL A 63 -4.49 15.70 12.27
C VAL A 63 -3.64 16.26 11.13
N PRO A 64 -4.13 17.30 10.41
CA PRO A 64 -3.48 17.79 9.18
C PRO A 64 -2.01 18.14 9.33
N SER A 65 -1.57 18.56 10.51
CA SER A 65 -0.16 18.89 10.75
C SER A 65 0.78 17.68 10.61
N SER A 66 0.27 16.46 10.69
CA SER A 66 1.06 15.24 10.54
C SER A 66 1.13 14.72 9.08
N ILE A 67 0.36 15.30 8.16
CA ILE A 67 0.33 14.85 6.76
C ILE A 67 1.70 14.97 6.08
N PRO A 68 2.49 16.05 6.24
CA PRO A 68 3.81 16.12 5.60
C PRO A 68 4.75 14.99 6.01
N GLU A 69 4.75 14.59 7.26
CA GLU A 69 5.55 13.49 7.76
C GLU A 69 5.05 12.15 7.20
N PHE A 70 3.74 11.96 7.20
CA PHE A 70 3.12 10.78 6.59
C PHE A 70 3.46 10.68 5.10
N ALA A 71 3.45 11.80 4.36
CA ALA A 71 3.76 11.83 2.94
C ALA A 71 5.19 11.36 2.66
N LYS A 72 6.14 11.70 3.53
CA LYS A 72 7.53 11.21 3.41
C LYS A 72 7.60 9.70 3.56
N GLN A 73 6.89 9.16 4.54
CA GLN A 73 6.85 7.71 4.77
C GLN A 73 6.13 6.98 3.64
N ALA A 74 5.00 7.50 3.20
CA ALA A 74 4.21 6.89 2.13
C ALA A 74 4.95 6.85 0.79
N GLY A 75 5.90 7.76 0.57
CA GLY A 75 6.74 7.77 -0.63
C GLY A 75 7.59 6.52 -0.79
N TRP A 76 7.87 5.79 0.29
CA TRP A 76 8.63 4.53 0.25
C TRP A 76 7.76 3.31 0.00
N SER A 77 6.45 3.40 0.20
CA SER A 77 5.53 2.28 0.05
C SER A 77 5.56 1.66 -1.36
N PRO A 78 5.50 2.46 -2.46
CA PRO A 78 5.53 1.88 -3.79
C PRO A 78 6.77 1.07 -4.10
N LEU A 79 7.89 1.39 -3.46
CA LEU A 79 9.16 0.70 -3.67
C LEU A 79 9.05 -0.78 -3.31
N LEU A 80 8.53 -1.11 -2.13
CA LEU A 80 8.35 -2.49 -1.70
C LEU A 80 7.35 -3.23 -2.60
N CYS A 81 6.24 -2.59 -2.93
CA CYS A 81 5.24 -3.17 -3.83
C CYS A 81 5.84 -3.46 -5.21
N ALA A 82 6.66 -2.55 -5.75
CA ALA A 82 7.34 -2.74 -7.03
C ALA A 82 8.32 -3.90 -6.97
N VAL A 83 9.06 -4.05 -5.88
CA VAL A 83 10.00 -5.17 -5.67
C VAL A 83 9.25 -6.50 -5.67
N VAL A 84 8.14 -6.59 -4.94
CA VAL A 84 7.32 -7.81 -4.89
C VAL A 84 6.76 -8.16 -6.26
N LEU A 85 6.22 -7.15 -6.96
CA LEU A 85 5.66 -7.36 -8.30
C LEU A 85 6.74 -7.80 -9.29
N GLY A 86 7.92 -7.16 -9.26
CA GLY A 86 9.05 -7.53 -10.11
C GLY A 86 9.52 -8.96 -9.84
N TYR A 87 9.64 -9.34 -8.58
CA TYR A 87 10.00 -10.70 -8.18
C TYR A 87 8.98 -11.71 -8.71
N CYS A 88 7.69 -11.39 -8.59
CA CYS A 88 6.61 -12.24 -9.08
C CYS A 88 6.72 -12.47 -10.59
N LEU A 89 6.94 -11.41 -11.36
CA LEU A 89 7.06 -11.50 -12.83
C LEU A 89 8.31 -12.24 -13.29
N LEU A 90 9.45 -11.98 -12.62
CA LEU A 90 10.73 -12.58 -13.00
C LEU A 90 10.83 -14.06 -12.60
N SER A 91 10.13 -14.47 -11.56
CA SER A 91 10.18 -15.84 -11.04
C SER A 91 9.14 -16.78 -11.65
N HIS A 92 8.46 -16.37 -12.70
CA HIS A 92 7.39 -17.11 -13.36
C HIS A 92 6.18 -17.43 -12.46
N LYS A 93 6.07 -16.77 -11.32
CA LYS A 93 4.90 -16.88 -10.43
C LYS A 93 3.70 -16.10 -10.95
N ALA A 94 3.90 -15.38 -12.05
CA ALA A 94 2.83 -14.71 -12.80
C ALA A 94 1.81 -15.68 -13.38
N GLU A 95 2.05 -16.98 -13.34
CA GLU A 95 1.06 -18.00 -13.72
C GLU A 95 -0.15 -18.03 -12.78
N ASP A 96 0.03 -17.57 -11.55
CA ASP A 96 -1.07 -17.48 -10.59
C ASP A 96 -1.73 -16.09 -10.71
N PRO A 97 -2.92 -16.00 -11.33
CA PRO A 97 -3.57 -14.70 -11.54
C PRO A 97 -3.93 -14.00 -10.24
N LEU A 98 -4.22 -14.75 -9.18
CA LEU A 98 -4.58 -14.17 -7.88
C LEU A 98 -3.41 -13.35 -7.31
N ILE A 99 -2.21 -13.89 -7.35
CA ILE A 99 -1.00 -13.23 -6.84
C ILE A 99 -0.68 -12.00 -7.68
N VAL A 100 -0.72 -12.12 -9.00
CA VAL A 100 -0.42 -11.01 -9.92
C VAL A 100 -1.41 -9.88 -9.74
N VAL A 101 -2.71 -10.18 -9.72
CA VAL A 101 -3.76 -9.17 -9.56
C VAL A 101 -3.61 -8.46 -8.21
N THR A 102 -3.39 -9.20 -7.13
CA THR A 102 -3.22 -8.63 -5.80
C THR A 102 -2.01 -7.70 -5.76
N SER A 103 -0.87 -8.13 -6.32
CA SER A 103 0.35 -7.31 -6.36
C SER A 103 0.15 -6.03 -7.16
N VAL A 104 -0.52 -6.10 -8.31
CA VAL A 104 -0.81 -4.92 -9.14
C VAL A 104 -1.73 -3.96 -8.40
N VAL A 105 -2.80 -4.46 -7.80
CA VAL A 105 -3.76 -3.62 -7.06
C VAL A 105 -3.08 -2.93 -5.88
N CYS A 106 -2.28 -3.64 -5.10
CA CYS A 106 -1.55 -3.06 -3.98
C CYS A 106 -0.55 -1.98 -4.45
N THR A 107 0.16 -2.23 -5.56
CA THR A 107 1.11 -1.27 -6.12
C THR A 107 0.39 0.01 -6.55
N VAL A 108 -0.73 -0.12 -7.28
CA VAL A 108 -1.53 1.03 -7.72
C VAL A 108 -2.04 1.82 -6.52
N CYS A 109 -2.56 1.15 -5.50
CA CYS A 109 -3.07 1.81 -4.30
C CYS A 109 -1.97 2.57 -3.56
N SER A 110 -0.78 1.99 -3.42
CA SER A 110 0.34 2.66 -2.75
C SER A 110 0.83 3.88 -3.53
N VAL A 111 0.87 3.80 -4.85
CA VAL A 111 1.25 4.94 -5.71
C VAL A 111 0.22 6.07 -5.57
N VAL A 112 -1.07 5.75 -5.65
CA VAL A 112 -2.14 6.74 -5.51
C VAL A 112 -2.08 7.41 -4.14
N LEU A 113 -1.90 6.62 -3.07
CA LEU A 113 -1.79 7.15 -1.72
C LEU A 113 -0.58 8.09 -1.58
N ALA A 114 0.58 7.71 -2.12
CA ALA A 114 1.78 8.54 -2.09
C ALA A 114 1.56 9.87 -2.82
N ILE A 115 0.94 9.85 -3.99
CA ILE A 115 0.65 11.06 -4.77
C ILE A 115 -0.32 11.97 -4.02
N VAL A 116 -1.41 11.43 -3.50
CA VAL A 116 -2.43 12.19 -2.78
C VAL A 116 -1.85 12.80 -1.51
N ALA A 117 -1.06 12.03 -0.76
CA ALA A 117 -0.41 12.52 0.45
C ALA A 117 0.60 13.63 0.14
N ALA A 118 1.37 13.50 -0.94
CA ALA A 118 2.33 14.52 -1.36
C ALA A 118 1.63 15.82 -1.76
N LYS A 119 0.50 15.74 -2.47
CA LYS A 119 -0.29 16.93 -2.82
C LYS A 119 -0.85 17.63 -1.58
N ALA A 120 -1.40 16.87 -0.65
CA ALA A 120 -1.93 17.42 0.60
C ALA A 120 -0.82 18.07 1.43
N ALA A 121 0.34 17.45 1.53
CA ALA A 121 1.49 18.00 2.25
C ALA A 121 1.96 19.31 1.62
N LYS A 122 1.98 19.39 0.30
CA LYS A 122 2.37 20.59 -0.44
C LYS A 122 1.41 21.75 -0.17
N THR A 123 0.10 21.48 -0.15
CA THR A 123 -0.92 22.48 0.15
C THR A 123 -0.78 22.99 1.59
N ILE A 124 -0.53 22.10 2.55
CA ILE A 124 -0.35 22.46 3.95
C ILE A 124 0.90 23.31 4.15
N LYS A 125 2.02 22.99 3.47
CA LYS A 125 3.25 23.77 3.56
C LYS A 125 3.13 25.15 2.97
N SER A 126 2.31 25.34 1.94
CA SER A 126 2.12 26.62 1.28
C SER A 126 1.09 27.51 2.00
N ALA A 127 0.37 26.95 2.95
CA ALA A 127 -0.55 27.70 3.79
C ALA A 127 0.17 28.17 5.06
#